data_42e98ea84447e74b635a0d549dda7c74
#
_entry.id   42e98ea84447e74b635a0d549dda7c74
#
_cell.length_a   1.000
_cell.length_b   1.000
_cell.length_c   1.000
_cell.angle_alpha   90.00
_cell.angle_beta   90.00
_cell.angle_gamma   90.00
#
_symmetry.space_group_name_H-M   'P 1'
#
loop_
_entity.id
_entity.type
_entity.pdbx_description
1 polymer ?
#
loop_
_entity_poly.entity_id
_entity_poly.type
_entity_poly.pdbx_seq_one_letter_code
_entity_poly.pdbx_strand_id
1 'polypeptide(L)'
;MRFAAANQIVMKCSAFLALVVSALVFAGPAGAGVNVWFLAGGKPVSVPRNGTTPKRAVEQLLAGPTAAERRGGIRSAVPRATPLRSITVTHRVVTIDLGVRFAAGSDGRLLQERVGQLVRTLRGIPGVRGVRVLIDGGVPVGLFPGYDLRKPVAAPVGPAEQHELSTRDIQQRLIDLGFMAPSGLTGTVDLQTSTAVLGFEKWANLPRDGVLGVSTLDQLERATRPEPRLRMPGRRIEVQLRRQLALLIEDNRVVRAVHISSGSGGRTPTGSFRVYRKEGYSWSVPFKVWLPWASYFTGGIAFHEYPVVPTYAASHGCVRVNQYDAQMLFGFAEQGTPVDVFDEAYL
;
A
#
# COMPACT_ATOMS: atom_id res chain seq x y z
N MET A 1 79.18 3.50 -33.63
CA MET A 1 79.05 2.84 -32.30
C MET A 1 77.90 3.51 -31.54
N ARG A 2 77.09 2.72 -30.97
CA ARG A 2 75.98 2.92 -30.03
C ARG A 2 74.58 2.78 -30.63
N PHE A 3 73.99 1.70 -30.18
CA PHE A 3 72.65 1.20 -30.40
C PHE A 3 71.58 2.10 -29.81
N ALA A 4 70.50 2.32 -30.55
CA ALA A 4 69.23 2.92 -30.03
C ALA A 4 68.26 1.78 -29.82
N ALA A 5 67.79 1.66 -28.59
CA ALA A 5 66.79 0.66 -28.19
C ALA A 5 65.38 1.18 -28.55
N ALA A 6 64.63 0.38 -29.26
CA ALA A 6 63.23 0.64 -29.60
C ALA A 6 62.34 0.20 -28.44
N ASN A 7 61.54 1.16 -27.91
CA ASN A 7 60.52 0.88 -26.90
C ASN A 7 59.19 0.56 -27.64
N GLN A 8 58.76 -0.68 -27.60
CA GLN A 8 57.45 -1.10 -28.07
C GLN A 8 56.40 -0.77 -27.00
N ILE A 9 55.55 0.16 -27.32
CA ILE A 9 54.31 0.44 -26.55
C ILE A 9 53.27 -0.55 -27.01
N VAL A 10 52.95 -1.53 -26.13
CA VAL A 10 51.85 -2.50 -26.35
C VAL A 10 50.54 -1.75 -25.99
N MET A 11 49.81 -1.31 -26.99
CA MET A 11 48.43 -0.87 -26.84
C MET A 11 47.52 -2.07 -26.60
N LYS A 12 47.04 -2.18 -25.37
CA LYS A 12 45.94 -3.12 -25.05
C LYS A 12 44.62 -2.55 -25.58
N CYS A 13 44.17 -3.05 -26.73
CA CYS A 13 42.80 -2.87 -27.19
C CYS A 13 41.85 -3.66 -26.28
N SER A 14 41.21 -2.95 -25.36
CA SER A 14 40.03 -3.49 -24.67
C SER A 14 38.84 -3.46 -25.63
N ALA A 15 38.49 -4.58 -26.18
CA ALA A 15 37.28 -4.75 -26.98
C ALA A 15 36.07 -4.64 -26.05
N PHE A 16 35.39 -3.50 -26.10
CA PHE A 16 34.02 -3.37 -25.57
C PHE A 16 33.09 -4.18 -26.45
N LEU A 17 32.71 -5.35 -25.97
CA LEU A 17 31.66 -6.17 -26.59
C LEU A 17 30.31 -5.47 -26.32
N ALA A 18 29.88 -4.60 -27.22
CA ALA A 18 28.54 -4.05 -27.20
C ALA A 18 27.56 -5.19 -27.49
N LEU A 19 26.88 -5.66 -26.45
CA LEU A 19 25.80 -6.64 -26.58
C LEU A 19 24.61 -5.93 -27.27
N VAL A 20 24.55 -5.99 -28.58
CA VAL A 20 23.38 -5.61 -29.36
C VAL A 20 22.30 -6.63 -29.05
N VAL A 21 21.39 -6.29 -28.13
CA VAL A 21 20.16 -7.04 -27.95
C VAL A 21 19.29 -6.76 -29.18
N SER A 22 19.48 -7.57 -30.21
CA SER A 22 18.57 -7.64 -31.34
C SER A 22 17.21 -8.06 -30.82
N ALA A 23 16.24 -7.15 -30.85
CA ALA A 23 14.84 -7.45 -30.62
C ALA A 23 14.42 -8.45 -31.71
N LEU A 24 14.41 -9.74 -31.36
CA LEU A 24 13.79 -10.78 -32.17
C LEU A 24 12.30 -10.48 -32.23
N VAL A 25 11.88 -9.73 -33.25
CA VAL A 25 10.48 -9.60 -33.63
C VAL A 25 10.06 -10.97 -34.19
N PHE A 26 9.46 -11.79 -33.39
CA PHE A 26 8.77 -12.97 -33.87
C PHE A 26 7.53 -12.50 -34.66
N ALA A 27 7.67 -12.38 -35.98
CA ALA A 27 6.55 -12.25 -36.86
C ALA A 27 5.77 -13.57 -36.88
N GLY A 28 4.75 -13.69 -36.05
CA GLY A 28 3.76 -14.75 -36.18
C GLY A 28 2.80 -14.44 -37.34
N PRO A 29 2.07 -15.45 -37.88
CA PRO A 29 1.15 -15.25 -38.98
C PRO A 29 0.10 -14.19 -38.65
N ALA A 30 -0.26 -13.39 -39.67
CA ALA A 30 -1.22 -12.28 -39.60
C ALA A 30 -2.65 -12.74 -39.34
N GLY A 31 -2.92 -13.20 -38.12
CA GLY A 31 -4.27 -13.33 -37.56
C GLY A 31 -4.47 -12.20 -36.55
N ALA A 32 -5.68 -11.67 -36.43
CA ALA A 32 -5.99 -10.62 -35.47
C ALA A 32 -5.56 -11.02 -34.07
N GLY A 33 -4.49 -10.38 -33.56
CA GLY A 33 -3.80 -10.74 -32.33
C GLY A 33 -3.85 -9.62 -31.30
N VAL A 34 -3.56 -9.97 -30.06
CA VAL A 34 -3.40 -9.03 -28.94
C VAL A 34 -1.96 -9.10 -28.44
N ASN A 35 -1.42 -7.95 -28.04
CA ASN A 35 -0.12 -7.90 -27.37
C ASN A 35 -0.30 -8.16 -25.87
N VAL A 36 0.33 -9.23 -25.39
CA VAL A 36 0.42 -9.53 -23.95
C VAL A 36 1.76 -9.03 -23.42
N TRP A 37 1.73 -8.29 -22.32
CA TRP A 37 2.91 -7.63 -21.78
C TRP A 37 3.56 -8.46 -20.68
N PHE A 38 4.85 -8.71 -20.84
CA PHE A 38 5.71 -9.40 -19.90
C PHE A 38 6.91 -8.50 -19.52
N LEU A 39 7.96 -9.08 -18.94
CA LEU A 39 9.18 -8.39 -18.52
C LEU A 39 10.40 -9.07 -19.14
N ALA A 40 11.36 -8.28 -19.62
CA ALA A 40 12.69 -8.72 -20.01
C ALA A 40 13.72 -7.76 -19.39
N GLY A 41 14.64 -8.28 -18.58
CA GLY A 41 15.61 -7.46 -17.85
C GLY A 41 14.94 -6.38 -16.96
N GLY A 42 13.77 -6.67 -16.36
CA GLY A 42 12.99 -5.73 -15.57
C GLY A 42 12.19 -4.69 -16.36
N LYS A 43 12.28 -4.67 -17.70
CA LYS A 43 11.56 -3.73 -18.57
C LYS A 43 10.33 -4.39 -19.21
N PRO A 44 9.22 -3.66 -19.40
CA PRO A 44 8.06 -4.16 -20.10
C PRO A 44 8.38 -4.52 -21.56
N VAL A 45 7.96 -5.71 -21.99
CA VAL A 45 8.06 -6.20 -23.36
C VAL A 45 6.72 -6.75 -23.83
N SER A 46 6.30 -6.41 -25.05
CA SER A 46 5.07 -6.94 -25.64
C SER A 46 5.38 -8.22 -26.42
N VAL A 47 4.51 -9.20 -26.26
CA VAL A 47 4.58 -10.47 -26.97
C VAL A 47 3.25 -10.71 -27.67
N PRO A 48 3.24 -10.88 -29.01
CA PRO A 48 1.99 -11.12 -29.75
C PRO A 48 1.38 -12.46 -29.35
N ARG A 49 0.05 -12.48 -29.25
CA ARG A 49 -0.77 -13.66 -28.94
C ARG A 49 -2.02 -13.69 -29.83
N ASN A 50 -2.53 -14.87 -30.10
CA ASN A 50 -3.75 -15.04 -30.86
C ASN A 50 -4.99 -14.65 -30.03
N GLY A 51 -5.94 -13.98 -30.66
CA GLY A 51 -7.21 -13.56 -30.05
C GLY A 51 -7.30 -12.06 -29.81
N THR A 52 -8.52 -11.54 -29.79
CA THR A 52 -8.82 -10.09 -29.75
C THR A 52 -9.66 -9.68 -28.55
N THR A 53 -10.07 -10.65 -27.71
CA THR A 53 -10.96 -10.36 -26.58
C THR A 53 -10.18 -10.11 -25.28
N PRO A 54 -10.70 -9.25 -24.40
CA PRO A 54 -10.10 -9.03 -23.07
C PRO A 54 -9.91 -10.32 -22.27
N LYS A 55 -10.90 -11.22 -22.32
CA LYS A 55 -10.81 -12.51 -21.62
C LYS A 55 -9.62 -13.32 -22.10
N ARG A 56 -9.47 -13.47 -23.43
CA ARG A 56 -8.37 -14.25 -24.02
C ARG A 56 -6.99 -13.64 -23.71
N ALA A 57 -6.89 -12.32 -23.72
CA ALA A 57 -5.66 -11.60 -23.38
C ALA A 57 -5.24 -11.86 -21.92
N VAL A 58 -6.20 -11.80 -20.99
CA VAL A 58 -5.95 -12.10 -19.57
C VAL A 58 -5.56 -13.55 -19.36
N GLU A 59 -6.28 -14.50 -19.95
CA GLU A 59 -5.94 -15.93 -19.86
C GLU A 59 -4.50 -16.18 -20.29
N GLN A 60 -4.05 -15.57 -21.38
CA GLN A 60 -2.69 -15.71 -21.88
C GLN A 60 -1.66 -15.01 -21.00
N LEU A 61 -1.99 -13.87 -20.41
CA LEU A 61 -1.13 -13.23 -19.41
C LEU A 61 -0.96 -14.13 -18.18
N LEU A 62 -2.05 -14.71 -17.68
CA LEU A 62 -2.03 -15.61 -16.51
C LEU A 62 -1.33 -16.93 -16.79
N ALA A 63 -1.39 -17.45 -18.01
CA ALA A 63 -0.61 -18.62 -18.46
C ALA A 63 0.89 -18.33 -18.44
N GLY A 64 1.27 -17.05 -18.61
CA GLY A 64 2.66 -16.60 -18.60
C GLY A 64 3.43 -16.86 -19.89
N PRO A 65 4.73 -16.55 -19.91
CA PRO A 65 5.59 -16.77 -21.06
C PRO A 65 5.76 -18.27 -21.35
N THR A 66 5.88 -18.62 -22.63
CA THR A 66 6.20 -19.99 -23.10
C THR A 66 7.57 -20.44 -22.62
N ALA A 67 7.88 -21.73 -22.75
CA ALA A 67 9.20 -22.26 -22.40
C ALA A 67 10.33 -21.62 -23.23
N ALA A 68 10.10 -21.36 -24.52
CA ALA A 68 11.05 -20.70 -25.40
C ALA A 68 11.30 -19.23 -24.97
N GLU A 69 10.24 -18.49 -24.69
CA GLU A 69 10.32 -17.10 -24.21
C GLU A 69 11.04 -16.99 -22.87
N ARG A 70 10.80 -17.93 -21.95
CA ARG A 70 11.54 -17.98 -20.68
C ARG A 70 13.03 -18.25 -20.86
N ARG A 71 13.41 -19.11 -21.81
CA ARG A 71 14.83 -19.31 -22.18
C ARG A 71 15.44 -18.03 -22.75
N GLY A 72 14.65 -17.24 -23.49
CA GLY A 72 15.03 -15.93 -23.99
C GLY A 72 15.01 -14.80 -22.96
N GLY A 73 14.82 -15.08 -21.66
CA GLY A 73 14.87 -14.10 -20.59
C GLY A 73 13.53 -13.41 -20.27
N ILE A 74 12.44 -13.78 -20.96
CA ILE A 74 11.12 -13.20 -20.68
C ILE A 74 10.53 -13.81 -19.39
N ARG A 75 10.04 -12.96 -18.52
CA ARG A 75 9.44 -13.33 -17.22
C ARG A 75 8.09 -12.65 -17.04
N SER A 76 7.26 -13.20 -16.17
CA SER A 76 6.02 -12.56 -15.70
C SER A 76 6.13 -12.24 -14.21
N ALA A 77 5.71 -11.04 -13.83
CA ALA A 77 5.52 -10.68 -12.43
C ALA A 77 4.27 -11.37 -11.86
N VAL A 78 3.26 -11.64 -12.71
CA VAL A 78 2.01 -12.28 -12.30
C VAL A 78 2.29 -13.72 -11.89
N PRO A 79 1.88 -14.16 -10.67
CA PRO A 79 2.09 -15.53 -10.21
C PRO A 79 1.39 -16.54 -11.11
N ARG A 80 2.05 -17.65 -11.39
CA ARG A 80 1.40 -18.77 -12.09
C ARG A 80 0.22 -19.30 -11.30
N ALA A 81 -0.77 -19.81 -12.02
CA ALA A 81 -2.01 -20.32 -11.45
C ALA A 81 -2.78 -19.28 -10.62
N THR A 82 -2.64 -17.98 -10.92
CA THR A 82 -3.55 -16.95 -10.43
C THR A 82 -4.95 -17.22 -11.01
N PRO A 83 -5.98 -17.47 -10.18
CA PRO A 83 -7.32 -17.73 -10.69
C PRO A 83 -7.92 -16.46 -11.31
N LEU A 84 -8.50 -16.58 -12.53
CA LEU A 84 -9.42 -15.60 -13.08
C LEU A 84 -10.83 -15.98 -12.64
N ARG A 85 -11.44 -15.21 -11.73
CA ARG A 85 -12.79 -15.47 -11.21
C ARG A 85 -13.86 -14.94 -12.14
N SER A 86 -13.69 -13.70 -12.59
CA SER A 86 -14.60 -13.10 -13.56
C SER A 86 -13.91 -12.03 -14.40
N ILE A 87 -14.51 -11.74 -15.56
CA ILE A 87 -14.14 -10.61 -16.40
C ILE A 87 -15.39 -10.07 -17.08
N THR A 88 -15.63 -8.78 -16.97
CA THR A 88 -16.74 -8.08 -17.61
C THR A 88 -16.26 -6.83 -18.31
N VAL A 89 -16.98 -6.38 -19.32
CA VAL A 89 -16.69 -5.13 -20.05
C VAL A 89 -17.94 -4.28 -20.03
N THR A 90 -17.86 -3.11 -19.39
CA THR A 90 -18.97 -2.16 -19.27
C THR A 90 -18.44 -0.75 -19.53
N HIS A 91 -19.10 -0.01 -20.42
CA HIS A 91 -18.70 1.37 -20.76
C HIS A 91 -17.20 1.54 -21.10
N ARG A 92 -16.63 0.58 -21.86
CA ARG A 92 -15.19 0.55 -22.23
C ARG A 92 -14.23 0.35 -21.07
N VAL A 93 -14.72 -0.05 -19.90
CA VAL A 93 -13.93 -0.46 -18.75
C VAL A 93 -13.99 -1.98 -18.63
N VAL A 94 -12.82 -2.61 -18.60
CA VAL A 94 -12.69 -4.05 -18.31
C VAL A 94 -12.57 -4.21 -16.80
N THR A 95 -13.53 -4.85 -16.17
CA THR A 95 -13.46 -5.24 -14.75
C THR A 95 -13.00 -6.69 -14.66
N ILE A 96 -11.94 -6.94 -13.91
CA ILE A 96 -11.34 -8.26 -13.72
C ILE A 96 -11.34 -8.58 -12.24
N ASP A 97 -11.82 -9.76 -11.90
CA ASP A 97 -11.71 -10.33 -10.57
C ASP A 97 -10.69 -11.47 -10.57
N LEU A 98 -9.64 -11.33 -9.79
CA LEU A 98 -8.54 -12.27 -9.65
C LEU A 98 -8.55 -12.88 -8.25
N GLY A 99 -8.07 -14.13 -8.12
CA GLY A 99 -7.88 -14.72 -6.79
C GLY A 99 -6.74 -14.07 -6.02
N VAL A 100 -6.77 -14.18 -4.68
CA VAL A 100 -5.81 -13.60 -3.73
C VAL A 100 -4.34 -13.87 -4.09
N ARG A 101 -4.05 -14.95 -4.81
CA ARG A 101 -2.69 -15.27 -5.29
C ARG A 101 -2.07 -14.13 -6.12
N PHE A 102 -2.89 -13.32 -6.80
CA PHE A 102 -2.39 -12.16 -7.55
C PHE A 102 -1.65 -11.16 -6.65
N ALA A 103 -2.08 -10.99 -5.42
CA ALA A 103 -1.47 -10.07 -4.46
C ALA A 103 -0.49 -10.77 -3.50
N ALA A 104 -0.52 -12.10 -3.40
CA ALA A 104 0.25 -12.84 -2.41
C ALA A 104 1.78 -12.78 -2.65
N GLY A 105 2.54 -12.72 -1.55
CA GLY A 105 4.01 -12.84 -1.56
C GLY A 105 4.73 -11.75 -2.36
N SER A 106 4.18 -10.55 -2.42
CA SER A 106 4.75 -9.45 -3.20
C SER A 106 5.05 -8.23 -2.34
N ASP A 107 6.16 -7.57 -2.64
CA ASP A 107 6.41 -6.19 -2.24
C ASP A 107 5.63 -5.22 -3.15
N GLY A 108 5.61 -3.94 -2.79
CA GLY A 108 4.89 -2.92 -3.55
C GLY A 108 5.34 -2.81 -5.01
N ARG A 109 6.64 -2.97 -5.28
CA ARG A 109 7.20 -2.94 -6.63
C ARG A 109 6.66 -4.10 -7.47
N LEU A 110 6.66 -5.31 -6.94
CA LEU A 110 6.17 -6.49 -7.64
C LEU A 110 4.67 -6.39 -7.93
N LEU A 111 3.90 -5.81 -7.00
CA LEU A 111 2.48 -5.51 -7.23
C LEU A 111 2.27 -4.49 -8.34
N GLN A 112 3.08 -3.42 -8.36
CA GLN A 112 3.07 -2.44 -9.43
C GLN A 112 3.36 -3.08 -10.80
N GLU A 113 4.37 -3.95 -10.87
CA GLU A 113 4.71 -4.68 -12.09
C GLU A 113 3.56 -5.59 -12.54
N ARG A 114 2.88 -6.30 -11.62
CA ARG A 114 1.71 -7.15 -11.91
C ARG A 114 0.56 -6.35 -12.50
N VAL A 115 0.18 -5.26 -11.84
CA VAL A 115 -0.88 -4.36 -12.33
C VAL A 115 -0.46 -3.72 -13.65
N GLY A 116 0.80 -3.31 -13.79
CA GLY A 116 1.34 -2.74 -15.01
C GLY A 116 1.26 -3.70 -16.20
N GLN A 117 1.58 -4.99 -16.02
CA GLN A 117 1.42 -6.01 -17.06
C GLN A 117 -0.06 -6.18 -17.48
N LEU A 118 -0.97 -6.24 -16.48
CA LEU A 118 -2.40 -6.38 -16.73
C LEU A 118 -2.98 -5.16 -17.48
N VAL A 119 -2.67 -3.96 -17.02
CA VAL A 119 -3.14 -2.71 -17.61
C VAL A 119 -2.61 -2.53 -19.03
N ARG A 120 -1.30 -2.73 -19.27
CA ARG A 120 -0.72 -2.65 -20.63
C ARG A 120 -1.35 -3.64 -21.59
N THR A 121 -1.57 -4.89 -21.14
CA THR A 121 -2.20 -5.93 -21.95
C THR A 121 -3.61 -5.54 -22.38
N LEU A 122 -4.42 -5.07 -21.45
CA LEU A 122 -5.83 -4.76 -21.73
C LEU A 122 -6.04 -3.42 -22.42
N ARG A 123 -5.25 -2.42 -22.08
CA ARG A 123 -5.32 -1.11 -22.74
C ARG A 123 -4.82 -1.16 -24.19
N GLY A 124 -4.06 -2.17 -24.55
CA GLY A 124 -3.70 -2.46 -25.95
C GLY A 124 -4.85 -2.98 -26.81
N ILE A 125 -5.99 -3.34 -26.21
CA ILE A 125 -7.17 -3.82 -26.94
C ILE A 125 -8.00 -2.64 -27.41
N PRO A 126 -8.35 -2.57 -28.70
CA PRO A 126 -9.19 -1.48 -29.23
C PRO A 126 -10.50 -1.35 -28.45
N GLY A 127 -10.83 -0.12 -28.08
CA GLY A 127 -12.08 0.16 -27.37
C GLY A 127 -11.96 0.13 -25.83
N VAL A 128 -10.93 -0.43 -25.22
CA VAL A 128 -10.74 -0.41 -23.77
C VAL A 128 -10.17 0.94 -23.33
N ARG A 129 -10.86 1.63 -22.42
CA ARG A 129 -10.43 2.92 -21.84
C ARG A 129 -9.97 2.82 -20.40
N GLY A 130 -10.29 1.75 -19.70
CA GLY A 130 -9.88 1.57 -18.31
C GLY A 130 -9.91 0.10 -17.89
N VAL A 131 -9.15 -0.20 -16.85
CA VAL A 131 -9.09 -1.53 -16.25
C VAL A 131 -9.40 -1.40 -14.76
N ARG A 132 -10.41 -2.09 -14.29
CA ARG A 132 -10.73 -2.22 -12.87
C ARG A 132 -10.28 -3.60 -12.40
N VAL A 133 -9.49 -3.61 -11.33
CA VAL A 133 -8.98 -4.85 -10.72
C VAL A 133 -9.70 -5.11 -9.42
N LEU A 134 -10.23 -6.31 -9.25
CA LEU A 134 -10.78 -6.84 -8.01
C LEU A 134 -9.93 -8.03 -7.57
N ILE A 135 -9.88 -8.26 -6.26
CA ILE A 135 -9.27 -9.44 -5.66
C ILE A 135 -10.33 -10.10 -4.78
N ASP A 136 -10.69 -11.34 -5.12
CA ASP A 136 -11.74 -12.11 -4.43
C ASP A 136 -13.06 -11.32 -4.30
N GLY A 137 -13.46 -10.62 -5.37
CA GLY A 137 -14.68 -9.82 -5.44
C GLY A 137 -14.59 -8.44 -4.78
N GLY A 138 -13.52 -8.15 -4.06
CA GLY A 138 -13.29 -6.87 -3.39
C GLY A 138 -12.35 -5.94 -4.15
N VAL A 139 -12.55 -4.62 -3.98
CA VAL A 139 -11.52 -3.66 -4.40
C VAL A 139 -10.30 -3.89 -3.52
N PRO A 140 -9.11 -4.13 -4.09
CA PRO A 140 -7.92 -4.37 -3.28
C PRO A 140 -7.64 -3.15 -2.41
N VAL A 141 -7.66 -3.36 -1.09
CA VAL A 141 -7.24 -2.35 -0.12
C VAL A 141 -5.81 -2.70 0.24
N GLY A 142 -4.86 -1.84 -0.09
CA GLY A 142 -3.46 -2.09 0.20
C GLY A 142 -2.53 -1.48 -0.83
N LEU A 143 -1.25 -1.80 -0.70
CA LEU A 143 -0.18 -1.16 -1.44
C LEU A 143 -0.11 -1.66 -2.89
N PHE A 144 -0.67 -0.87 -3.79
CA PHE A 144 -0.40 -0.96 -5.22
C PHE A 144 0.27 0.36 -5.65
N PRO A 145 1.58 0.54 -5.41
CA PRO A 145 2.27 1.79 -5.68
C PRO A 145 2.00 2.29 -7.08
N GLY A 146 1.61 3.56 -7.18
CA GLY A 146 1.28 4.19 -8.46
C GLY A 146 -0.10 3.88 -9.03
N TYR A 147 -0.93 3.02 -8.39
CA TYR A 147 -2.28 2.72 -8.86
C TYR A 147 -3.35 2.94 -7.79
N ASP A 148 -4.33 3.80 -8.06
CA ASP A 148 -5.58 3.86 -7.29
C ASP A 148 -6.57 2.84 -7.88
N LEU A 149 -6.59 1.63 -7.33
CA LEU A 149 -7.43 0.54 -7.83
C LEU A 149 -8.92 0.69 -7.49
N ARG A 150 -9.31 1.69 -6.71
CA ARG A 150 -10.73 2.04 -6.49
C ARG A 150 -11.37 2.63 -7.74
N LYS A 151 -10.56 3.20 -8.63
CA LYS A 151 -10.97 3.74 -9.93
C LYS A 151 -10.45 2.85 -11.06
N PRO A 152 -11.09 2.86 -12.23
CA PRO A 152 -10.53 2.21 -13.41
C PRO A 152 -9.17 2.84 -13.77
N VAL A 153 -8.14 2.02 -13.89
CA VAL A 153 -6.81 2.45 -14.30
C VAL A 153 -6.81 2.75 -15.80
N ALA A 154 -6.57 3.99 -16.17
CA ALA A 154 -6.61 4.44 -17.57
C ALA A 154 -5.28 4.25 -18.32
N ALA A 155 -4.16 4.26 -17.62
CA ALA A 155 -2.84 4.09 -18.19
C ALA A 155 -1.94 3.26 -17.27
N PRO A 156 -0.98 2.49 -17.81
CA PRO A 156 0.04 1.89 -16.97
C PRO A 156 0.92 3.01 -16.40
N VAL A 157 1.24 2.91 -15.12
CA VAL A 157 2.28 3.77 -14.54
C VAL A 157 3.60 3.36 -15.17
N GLY A 158 4.33 4.33 -15.71
CA GLY A 158 5.65 4.10 -16.32
C GLY A 158 6.68 3.59 -15.29
N PRO A 159 7.81 3.07 -15.75
CA PRO A 159 8.94 2.77 -14.85
C PRO A 159 9.61 4.06 -14.33
N ALA A 160 9.20 5.22 -14.80
CA ALA A 160 9.76 6.49 -14.44
C ALA A 160 9.00 7.10 -13.27
N GLU A 161 9.72 7.56 -12.36
CA GLU A 161 9.48 8.02 -11.00
C GLU A 161 9.45 6.85 -10.03
N GLN A 162 10.53 6.08 -10.09
CA GLN A 162 10.94 5.23 -9.00
C GLN A 162 11.23 6.17 -7.82
N HIS A 163 10.26 6.27 -6.91
CA HIS A 163 10.67 6.50 -5.53
C HIS A 163 11.61 5.33 -5.24
N GLU A 164 12.88 5.63 -5.01
CA GLU A 164 13.92 4.63 -4.75
C GLU A 164 13.67 3.86 -3.44
N LEU A 165 12.62 4.25 -2.69
CA LEU A 165 12.28 3.66 -1.41
C LEU A 165 11.76 2.24 -1.60
N SER A 166 12.48 1.27 -1.06
CA SER A 166 11.99 -0.09 -0.91
C SER A 166 10.80 -0.11 0.08
N THR A 167 10.01 -1.19 0.08
CA THR A 167 8.96 -1.38 1.10
C THR A 167 9.52 -1.23 2.51
N ARG A 168 10.73 -1.72 2.74
CA ARG A 168 11.41 -1.62 4.03
C ARG A 168 11.74 -0.18 4.39
N ASP A 169 12.18 0.63 3.44
CA ASP A 169 12.48 2.05 3.65
C ASP A 169 11.20 2.82 3.99
N ILE A 170 10.10 2.51 3.31
CA ILE A 170 8.76 3.08 3.58
C ILE A 170 8.30 2.72 4.99
N GLN A 171 8.41 1.46 5.37
CA GLN A 171 8.07 0.99 6.71
C GLN A 171 8.94 1.68 7.77
N GLN A 172 10.24 1.78 7.53
CA GLN A 172 11.16 2.50 8.42
C GLN A 172 10.74 3.96 8.54
N ARG A 173 10.40 4.61 7.44
CA ARG A 173 9.93 6.00 7.45
C ARG A 173 8.64 6.18 8.25
N LEU A 174 7.67 5.26 8.12
CA LEU A 174 6.45 5.26 8.92
C LEU A 174 6.74 5.04 10.42
N ILE A 175 7.73 4.22 10.76
CA ILE A 175 8.21 4.02 12.14
C ILE A 175 8.83 5.32 12.67
N ASP A 176 9.73 5.93 11.90
CA ASP A 176 10.41 7.18 12.28
C ASP A 176 9.42 8.32 12.51
N LEU A 177 8.34 8.37 11.74
CA LEU A 177 7.26 9.34 11.90
C LEU A 177 6.28 8.99 13.01
N GLY A 178 6.32 7.77 13.54
CA GLY A 178 5.46 7.31 14.62
C GLY A 178 4.12 6.72 14.16
N PHE A 179 3.93 6.40 12.88
CA PHE A 179 2.70 5.77 12.38
C PHE A 179 2.72 4.25 12.44
N MET A 180 3.88 3.64 12.63
CA MET A 180 4.06 2.19 12.63
C MET A 180 4.92 1.74 13.81
N ALA A 181 4.67 0.51 14.31
CA ALA A 181 5.54 -0.09 15.33
C ALA A 181 6.82 -0.65 14.70
N PRO A 182 7.94 -0.69 15.42
CA PRO A 182 9.17 -1.33 14.93
C PRO A 182 8.97 -2.79 14.50
N SER A 183 8.05 -3.52 15.17
CA SER A 183 7.69 -4.90 14.81
C SER A 183 7.09 -5.05 13.41
N GLY A 184 6.62 -3.95 12.81
CA GLY A 184 6.08 -3.92 11.45
C GLY A 184 7.12 -3.81 10.34
N LEU A 185 8.42 -3.74 10.67
CA LEU A 185 9.51 -3.68 9.68
C LEU A 185 9.75 -5.04 9.01
N THR A 186 8.76 -5.53 8.31
CA THR A 186 8.77 -6.86 7.68
C THR A 186 9.40 -6.88 6.29
N GLY A 187 9.46 -5.73 5.60
CA GLY A 187 9.85 -5.63 4.20
C GLY A 187 8.78 -6.11 3.22
N THR A 188 7.60 -6.48 3.73
CA THR A 188 6.43 -6.89 2.94
C THR A 188 5.27 -5.96 3.21
N VAL A 189 4.44 -5.75 2.18
CA VAL A 189 3.21 -4.97 2.31
C VAL A 189 2.15 -5.85 2.95
N ASP A 190 1.79 -5.53 4.17
CA ASP A 190 0.78 -6.21 4.96
C ASP A 190 -0.30 -5.24 5.46
N LEU A 191 -1.26 -5.76 6.18
CA LEU A 191 -2.36 -4.95 6.73
C LEU A 191 -1.85 -3.93 7.77
N GLN A 192 -0.79 -4.26 8.52
CA GLN A 192 -0.17 -3.32 9.46
C GLN A 192 0.43 -2.12 8.73
N THR A 193 1.14 -2.35 7.63
CA THR A 193 1.68 -1.31 6.76
C THR A 193 0.57 -0.43 6.19
N SER A 194 -0.49 -1.03 5.64
CA SER A 194 -1.64 -0.29 5.09
C SER A 194 -2.35 0.57 6.16
N THR A 195 -2.47 0.05 7.38
CA THR A 195 -3.05 0.80 8.50
C THR A 195 -2.18 1.99 8.92
N ALA A 196 -0.86 1.81 8.91
CA ALA A 196 0.09 2.89 9.19
C ALA A 196 0.05 3.98 8.11
N VAL A 197 -0.06 3.58 6.83
CA VAL A 197 -0.26 4.50 5.69
C VAL A 197 -1.56 5.28 5.85
N LEU A 198 -2.68 4.63 6.22
CA LEU A 198 -3.94 5.33 6.53
C LEU A 198 -3.78 6.36 7.64
N GLY A 199 -3.04 6.04 8.69
CA GLY A 199 -2.72 6.99 9.75
C GLY A 199 -1.96 8.21 9.21
N PHE A 200 -0.95 7.98 8.39
CA PHE A 200 -0.18 9.04 7.74
C PHE A 200 -1.02 9.89 6.79
N GLU A 201 -1.83 9.27 5.93
CA GLU A 201 -2.74 9.98 5.00
C GLU A 201 -3.71 10.89 5.73
N LYS A 202 -4.26 10.44 6.85
CA LYS A 202 -5.13 11.24 7.70
C LYS A 202 -4.40 12.44 8.29
N TRP A 203 -3.16 12.26 8.70
CA TRP A 203 -2.32 13.35 9.22
C TRP A 203 -1.97 14.35 8.11
N ALA A 204 -1.54 13.86 6.96
CA ALA A 204 -1.12 14.66 5.82
C ALA A 204 -2.29 15.24 4.99
N ASN A 205 -3.54 15.02 5.42
CA ASN A 205 -4.75 15.44 4.70
C ASN A 205 -4.82 14.92 3.25
N LEU A 206 -4.37 13.70 3.04
CA LEU A 206 -4.41 12.98 1.77
C LEU A 206 -5.69 12.12 1.65
N PRO A 207 -6.00 11.59 0.45
CA PRO A 207 -7.03 10.55 0.31
C PRO A 207 -6.78 9.39 1.27
N ARG A 208 -7.78 9.02 2.07
CA ARG A 208 -7.68 8.03 3.16
C ARG A 208 -7.94 6.62 2.62
N ASP A 209 -7.00 6.06 1.92
CA ASP A 209 -7.17 4.78 1.24
C ASP A 209 -6.15 3.69 1.63
N GLY A 210 -5.13 4.06 2.38
CA GLY A 210 -4.06 3.15 2.78
C GLY A 210 -3.17 2.70 1.63
N VAL A 211 -3.17 3.46 0.52
CA VAL A 211 -2.41 3.15 -0.69
C VAL A 211 -1.23 4.09 -0.81
N LEU A 212 -0.03 3.55 -1.00
CA LEU A 212 1.16 4.33 -1.33
C LEU A 212 1.13 4.78 -2.79
N GLY A 213 0.23 5.73 -3.09
CA GLY A 213 0.26 6.46 -4.36
C GLY A 213 1.44 7.43 -4.43
N VAL A 214 1.72 7.98 -5.63
CA VAL A 214 2.82 8.95 -5.84
C VAL A 214 2.72 10.12 -4.84
N SER A 215 1.53 10.69 -4.66
CA SER A 215 1.32 11.79 -3.73
C SER A 215 1.59 11.40 -2.26
N THR A 216 1.25 10.17 -1.87
CA THR A 216 1.50 9.66 -0.52
C THR A 216 2.98 9.46 -0.28
N LEU A 217 3.70 8.90 -1.27
CA LEU A 217 5.15 8.72 -1.21
C LEU A 217 5.90 10.06 -1.16
N ASP A 218 5.55 11.01 -2.03
CA ASP A 218 6.15 12.36 -2.05
C ASP A 218 5.98 13.07 -0.70
N GLN A 219 4.80 12.98 -0.11
CA GLN A 219 4.53 13.57 1.20
C GLN A 219 5.26 12.83 2.33
N LEU A 220 5.32 11.49 2.25
CA LEU A 220 5.99 10.66 3.24
C LEU A 220 7.49 10.96 3.32
N GLU A 221 8.15 11.18 2.19
CA GLU A 221 9.58 11.55 2.14
C GLU A 221 9.88 12.86 2.87
N ARG A 222 9.00 13.85 2.73
CA ARG A 222 9.19 15.21 3.27
C ARG A 222 8.57 15.41 4.64
N ALA A 223 7.75 14.48 5.11
CA ALA A 223 6.98 14.62 6.34
C ALA A 223 7.88 14.75 7.56
N THR A 224 7.39 15.47 8.55
CA THR A 224 7.92 15.46 9.91
C THR A 224 6.98 14.67 10.82
N ARG A 225 7.52 14.21 11.94
CA ARG A 225 6.70 13.53 12.97
C ARG A 225 5.56 14.47 13.40
N PRO A 226 4.34 13.94 13.62
CA PRO A 226 3.26 14.74 14.17
C PRO A 226 3.65 15.46 15.45
N GLU A 227 3.17 16.69 15.61
CA GLU A 227 3.33 17.43 16.84
C GLU A 227 2.03 17.41 17.66
N PRO A 228 2.12 17.39 18.99
CA PRO A 228 0.95 17.49 19.85
C PRO A 228 0.38 18.91 19.85
N ARG A 229 -0.93 19.02 20.05
CA ARG A 229 -1.60 20.31 20.20
C ARG A 229 -1.28 20.98 21.52
N LEU A 230 -1.35 20.21 22.60
CA LEU A 230 -1.02 20.71 23.93
C LEU A 230 0.46 20.44 24.25
N ARG A 231 1.11 21.41 24.86
CA ARG A 231 2.46 21.25 25.36
C ARG A 231 2.41 21.12 26.88
N MET A 232 2.51 19.90 27.36
CA MET A 232 2.50 19.52 28.78
C MET A 232 3.43 18.36 29.02
N PRO A 233 4.16 18.32 30.15
CA PRO A 233 5.01 17.19 30.47
C PRO A 233 4.22 15.92 30.75
N GLY A 234 4.89 14.79 30.64
CA GLY A 234 4.31 13.50 30.95
C GLY A 234 3.53 12.86 29.81
N ARG A 235 2.84 11.78 30.15
CA ARG A 235 2.13 10.91 29.22
C ARG A 235 0.69 11.33 29.07
N ARG A 236 0.19 11.43 27.81
CA ARG A 236 -1.20 11.74 27.49
C ARG A 236 -1.62 11.22 26.12
N ILE A 237 -2.92 11.25 25.84
CA ILE A 237 -3.50 10.88 24.54
C ILE A 237 -4.29 12.07 24.02
N GLU A 238 -4.04 12.47 22.77
CA GLU A 238 -4.86 13.46 22.05
C GLU A 238 -5.65 12.76 20.95
N VAL A 239 -6.99 12.89 21.00
CA VAL A 239 -7.90 12.32 19.99
C VAL A 239 -8.37 13.42 19.06
N GLN A 240 -8.07 13.32 17.78
CA GLN A 240 -8.44 14.28 16.74
C GLN A 240 -9.60 13.72 15.93
N LEU A 241 -10.83 14.16 16.23
CA LEU A 241 -12.06 13.58 15.68
C LEU A 241 -12.18 13.77 14.17
N ARG A 242 -11.82 14.93 13.63
CA ARG A 242 -11.89 15.18 12.17
C ARG A 242 -10.86 14.38 11.40
N ARG A 243 -9.68 14.20 11.97
CA ARG A 243 -8.63 13.38 11.37
C ARG A 243 -8.87 11.89 11.58
N GLN A 244 -9.61 11.51 12.62
CA GLN A 244 -9.75 10.14 13.05
C GLN A 244 -8.39 9.52 13.40
N LEU A 245 -7.65 10.23 14.25
CA LEU A 245 -6.34 9.86 14.77
C LEU A 245 -6.32 9.98 16.29
N ALA A 246 -5.59 9.09 16.96
CA ALA A 246 -5.16 9.26 18.34
C ALA A 246 -3.64 9.40 18.38
N LEU A 247 -3.16 10.48 19.00
CA LEU A 247 -1.75 10.72 19.23
C LEU A 247 -1.40 10.30 20.65
N LEU A 248 -0.48 9.37 20.80
CA LEU A 248 0.12 8.97 22.06
C LEU A 248 1.36 9.83 22.27
N ILE A 249 1.40 10.57 23.36
CA ILE A 249 2.38 11.63 23.58
C ILE A 249 3.10 11.37 24.91
N GLU A 250 4.41 11.47 24.89
CA GLU A 250 5.29 11.41 26.05
C GLU A 250 6.25 12.61 26.01
N ASP A 251 6.25 13.42 27.03
CA ASP A 251 7.09 14.63 27.17
C ASP A 251 7.08 15.53 25.91
N ASN A 252 5.89 15.85 25.42
CA ASN A 252 5.64 16.65 24.22
C ASN A 252 6.13 16.04 22.90
N ARG A 253 6.47 14.76 22.89
CA ARG A 253 6.80 14.03 21.67
C ARG A 253 5.68 13.03 21.37
N VAL A 254 5.16 13.05 20.14
CA VAL A 254 4.26 12.01 19.67
C VAL A 254 5.07 10.73 19.48
N VAL A 255 4.87 9.75 20.36
CA VAL A 255 5.53 8.44 20.28
C VAL A 255 4.79 7.53 19.32
N ARG A 256 3.46 7.75 19.16
CA ARG A 256 2.64 7.00 18.22
C ARG A 256 1.45 7.82 17.73
N ALA A 257 1.18 7.77 16.43
CA ALA A 257 -0.05 8.26 15.80
C ALA A 257 -0.86 7.07 15.29
N VAL A 258 -2.02 6.84 15.88
CA VAL A 258 -2.84 5.64 15.68
C VAL A 258 -4.06 5.96 14.83
N HIS A 259 -4.28 5.18 13.77
CA HIS A 259 -5.53 5.21 13.01
C HIS A 259 -6.68 4.72 13.87
N ILE A 260 -7.73 5.53 14.00
CA ILE A 260 -8.93 5.24 14.78
C ILE A 260 -10.23 5.43 13.98
N SER A 261 -11.34 4.93 14.56
CA SER A 261 -12.71 5.27 14.17
C SER A 261 -13.52 5.61 15.43
N SER A 262 -13.88 6.87 15.59
CA SER A 262 -14.64 7.39 16.74
C SER A 262 -16.16 7.23 16.55
N GLY A 263 -16.96 7.76 17.48
CA GLY A 263 -18.43 7.77 17.45
C GLY A 263 -18.98 8.59 16.28
N SER A 264 -19.89 7.99 15.51
CA SER A 264 -20.61 8.69 14.44
C SER A 264 -21.50 9.79 15.00
N GLY A 265 -21.67 10.89 14.24
CA GLY A 265 -22.55 11.98 14.64
C GLY A 265 -22.16 12.66 15.95
N GLY A 266 -20.86 12.75 16.26
CA GLY A 266 -20.37 13.45 17.46
C GLY A 266 -20.57 12.69 18.78
N ARG A 267 -20.84 11.38 18.75
CA ARG A 267 -21.07 10.56 19.96
C ARG A 267 -19.82 10.34 20.82
N THR A 268 -18.63 10.57 20.30
CA THR A 268 -17.42 10.73 21.12
C THR A 268 -17.34 12.20 21.54
N PRO A 269 -17.55 12.54 22.83
CA PRO A 269 -17.59 13.94 23.26
C PRO A 269 -16.18 14.57 23.20
N THR A 270 -16.14 15.86 22.89
CA THR A 270 -14.94 16.69 23.04
C THR A 270 -14.71 17.06 24.49
N GLY A 271 -13.48 17.34 24.87
CA GLY A 271 -13.10 17.76 26.22
C GLY A 271 -11.86 17.06 26.74
N SER A 272 -11.54 17.30 28.01
CA SER A 272 -10.42 16.70 28.71
C SER A 272 -10.92 15.66 29.70
N PHE A 273 -10.44 14.46 29.55
CA PHE A 273 -10.83 13.30 30.34
C PHE A 273 -9.58 12.61 30.92
N ARG A 274 -9.82 11.55 31.68
CA ARG A 274 -8.74 10.64 32.15
C ARG A 274 -9.17 9.19 32.03
N VAL A 275 -8.22 8.33 31.73
CA VAL A 275 -8.46 6.88 31.83
C VAL A 275 -8.81 6.53 33.27
N TYR A 276 -10.00 6.02 33.49
CA TYR A 276 -10.47 5.68 34.83
C TYR A 276 -10.68 4.18 35.08
N ARG A 277 -10.79 3.39 34.01
CA ARG A 277 -10.96 1.94 34.08
C ARG A 277 -10.32 1.26 32.88
N LYS A 278 -9.73 0.09 33.12
CA LYS A 278 -9.09 -0.73 32.08
C LYS A 278 -9.51 -2.18 32.24
N GLU A 279 -9.81 -2.83 31.13
CA GLU A 279 -10.15 -4.25 31.10
C GLU A 279 -9.53 -4.86 29.83
N GLY A 280 -8.75 -5.95 30.00
CA GLY A 280 -8.18 -6.68 28.86
C GLY A 280 -9.25 -7.24 27.93
N TYR A 281 -10.38 -7.65 28.51
CA TYR A 281 -11.59 -8.12 27.83
C TYR A 281 -12.81 -7.58 28.57
N SER A 282 -13.52 -6.63 27.98
CA SER A 282 -14.70 -6.00 28.57
C SER A 282 -15.97 -6.38 27.81
N TRP A 283 -17.01 -6.80 28.53
CA TRP A 283 -18.30 -7.10 27.91
C TRP A 283 -19.18 -5.86 27.83
N SER A 284 -19.53 -5.47 26.64
CA SER A 284 -20.49 -4.39 26.40
C SER A 284 -21.92 -4.89 26.47
N VAL A 285 -22.59 -4.63 27.58
CA VAL A 285 -24.00 -5.07 27.81
C VAL A 285 -24.95 -4.46 26.75
N PRO A 286 -24.87 -3.16 26.41
CA PRO A 286 -25.77 -2.57 25.42
C PRO A 286 -25.62 -3.13 24.02
N PHE A 287 -24.39 -3.50 23.61
CA PHE A 287 -24.10 -3.94 22.25
C PHE A 287 -23.87 -5.45 22.14
N LYS A 288 -23.85 -6.18 23.26
CA LYS A 288 -23.63 -7.63 23.33
C LYS A 288 -22.39 -8.10 22.58
N VAL A 289 -21.30 -7.38 22.76
CA VAL A 289 -19.99 -7.67 22.12
C VAL A 289 -18.86 -7.53 23.12
N TRP A 290 -17.78 -8.26 22.88
CA TRP A 290 -16.54 -8.09 23.60
C TRP A 290 -15.74 -6.91 23.06
N LEU A 291 -15.11 -6.17 23.96
CA LEU A 291 -14.24 -5.04 23.70
C LEU A 291 -12.83 -5.39 24.20
N PRO A 292 -11.98 -6.00 23.36
CA PRO A 292 -10.62 -6.33 23.78
C PRO A 292 -9.82 -5.05 24.03
N TRP A 293 -8.94 -5.09 25.01
CA TRP A 293 -8.02 -4.00 25.37
C TRP A 293 -8.73 -2.66 25.68
N ALA A 294 -9.86 -2.74 26.39
CA ALA A 294 -10.68 -1.58 26.67
C ALA A 294 -10.04 -0.64 27.72
N SER A 295 -9.83 0.62 27.34
CA SER A 295 -9.40 1.72 28.22
C SER A 295 -10.47 2.80 28.25
N TYR A 296 -11.27 2.84 29.32
CA TYR A 296 -12.39 3.75 29.49
C TYR A 296 -11.93 5.11 29.98
N PHE A 297 -12.38 6.18 29.34
CA PHE A 297 -12.01 7.55 29.71
C PHE A 297 -13.20 8.49 29.97
N THR A 298 -14.41 8.18 29.51
CA THR A 298 -15.62 8.92 29.84
C THR A 298 -16.87 8.08 29.63
N GLY A 299 -17.82 8.09 30.55
CA GLY A 299 -19.22 7.61 30.45
C GLY A 299 -19.39 6.23 29.83
N GLY A 300 -18.58 5.30 29.84
CA GLY A 300 -18.65 4.00 29.13
C GLY A 300 -18.03 4.03 27.72
N ILE A 301 -17.40 5.13 27.35
CA ILE A 301 -16.63 5.26 26.11
C ILE A 301 -15.18 4.84 26.38
N ALA A 302 -14.65 3.95 25.55
CA ALA A 302 -13.31 3.42 25.67
C ALA A 302 -12.57 3.41 24.33
N PHE A 303 -11.25 3.42 24.39
CA PHE A 303 -10.44 2.84 23.33
C PHE A 303 -10.57 1.33 23.40
N HIS A 304 -10.75 0.65 22.29
CA HIS A 304 -10.76 -0.81 22.25
C HIS A 304 -10.40 -1.34 20.86
N GLU A 305 -9.95 -2.59 20.81
CA GLU A 305 -9.71 -3.27 19.55
C GLU A 305 -10.99 -3.44 18.74
N TYR A 306 -10.86 -3.29 17.42
CA TYR A 306 -11.92 -3.60 16.48
C TYR A 306 -11.33 -4.23 15.20
N PRO A 307 -11.91 -5.35 14.70
CA PRO A 307 -11.30 -6.09 13.59
C PRO A 307 -11.10 -5.30 12.31
N VAL A 308 -12.06 -4.43 11.97
CA VAL A 308 -12.00 -3.56 10.78
C VAL A 308 -12.33 -2.13 11.19
N VAL A 309 -11.31 -1.28 11.28
CA VAL A 309 -11.44 0.13 11.67
C VAL A 309 -11.75 0.96 10.43
N PRO A 310 -12.97 1.54 10.31
CA PRO A 310 -13.31 2.42 9.20
C PRO A 310 -12.45 3.68 9.14
N THR A 311 -12.32 4.28 7.96
CA THR A 311 -11.56 5.53 7.78
C THR A 311 -12.28 6.77 8.29
N TYR A 312 -13.54 6.61 8.73
CA TYR A 312 -14.46 7.65 9.22
C TYR A 312 -15.04 7.27 10.58
N ALA A 313 -15.73 8.20 11.23
CA ALA A 313 -16.42 7.99 12.50
C ALA A 313 -17.63 7.05 12.30
N ALA A 314 -17.60 5.86 12.92
CA ALA A 314 -18.59 4.81 12.67
C ALA A 314 -19.07 4.08 13.95
N SER A 315 -18.52 4.38 15.13
CA SER A 315 -18.92 3.71 16.37
C SER A 315 -20.15 4.36 17.03
N HIS A 316 -20.61 3.79 18.12
CA HIS A 316 -21.66 4.38 18.98
C HIS A 316 -21.09 5.29 20.08
N GLY A 317 -19.81 5.62 20.03
CA GLY A 317 -19.14 6.50 20.98
C GLY A 317 -17.70 6.06 21.29
N CYS A 318 -17.44 4.77 21.40
CA CYS A 318 -16.10 4.25 21.63
C CYS A 318 -15.13 4.61 20.49
N VAL A 319 -13.85 4.58 20.80
CA VAL A 319 -12.76 4.82 19.85
C VAL A 319 -12.17 3.47 19.44
N ARG A 320 -12.51 3.03 18.23
CA ARG A 320 -12.03 1.78 17.64
C ARG A 320 -10.59 1.89 17.22
N VAL A 321 -9.80 0.88 17.56
CA VAL A 321 -8.36 0.79 17.25
C VAL A 321 -8.09 -0.55 16.58
N ASN A 322 -7.17 -0.59 15.61
CA ASN A 322 -6.80 -1.82 14.94
C ASN A 322 -6.02 -2.76 15.89
N GLN A 323 -5.98 -4.05 15.55
CA GLN A 323 -5.32 -5.10 16.35
C GLN A 323 -3.82 -4.87 16.60
N TYR A 324 -3.12 -4.17 15.70
CA TYR A 324 -1.68 -3.93 15.81
C TYR A 324 -1.33 -2.84 16.82
N ASP A 325 -2.25 -1.90 17.04
CA ASP A 325 -2.06 -0.77 17.93
C ASP A 325 -2.85 -0.88 19.24
N ALA A 326 -3.88 -1.74 19.30
CA ALA A 326 -4.80 -1.79 20.44
C ALA A 326 -4.12 -2.21 21.75
N GLN A 327 -3.32 -3.26 21.73
CA GLN A 327 -2.60 -3.73 22.93
C GLN A 327 -1.56 -2.71 23.38
N MET A 328 -0.85 -2.09 22.44
CA MET A 328 0.14 -1.06 22.74
C MET A 328 -0.53 0.19 23.33
N LEU A 329 -1.66 0.66 22.74
CA LEU A 329 -2.43 1.77 23.29
C LEU A 329 -2.94 1.44 24.70
N PHE A 330 -3.45 0.23 24.90
CA PHE A 330 -3.87 -0.25 26.23
C PHE A 330 -2.73 -0.18 27.25
N GLY A 331 -1.52 -0.62 26.89
CA GLY A 331 -0.34 -0.49 27.76
C GLY A 331 0.03 0.98 28.03
N PHE A 332 -0.07 1.83 27.02
CA PHE A 332 0.22 3.24 27.13
C PHE A 332 -0.80 4.02 27.99
N ALA A 333 -2.08 3.71 27.84
CA ALA A 333 -3.20 4.34 28.53
C ALA A 333 -3.35 3.82 29.96
N GLU A 334 -2.43 4.12 30.85
CA GLU A 334 -2.51 3.79 32.26
C GLU A 334 -3.68 4.51 32.95
N GLN A 335 -4.13 3.99 34.07
CA GLN A 335 -5.17 4.67 34.87
C GLN A 335 -4.66 6.06 35.31
N GLY A 336 -5.47 7.08 35.11
CA GLY A 336 -5.09 8.48 35.34
C GLY A 336 -4.51 9.20 34.11
N THR A 337 -4.11 8.45 33.05
CA THR A 337 -3.61 9.07 31.81
C THR A 337 -4.60 10.11 31.24
N PRO A 338 -4.20 11.35 31.01
CA PRO A 338 -5.04 12.36 30.39
C PRO A 338 -5.44 11.96 28.96
N VAL A 339 -6.68 12.24 28.59
CA VAL A 339 -7.24 12.03 27.24
C VAL A 339 -7.93 13.31 26.83
N ASP A 340 -7.36 14.04 25.88
CA ASP A 340 -7.92 15.28 25.35
C ASP A 340 -8.53 14.99 23.96
N VAL A 341 -9.82 15.29 23.82
CA VAL A 341 -10.59 15.00 22.60
C VAL A 341 -10.94 16.32 21.90
N PHE A 342 -10.50 16.47 20.66
CA PHE A 342 -10.69 17.66 19.84
C PHE A 342 -11.50 17.37 18.58
N ASP A 343 -12.44 18.24 18.21
CA ASP A 343 -13.17 18.14 16.93
C ASP A 343 -12.45 18.88 15.79
N GLU A 344 -11.55 19.79 16.09
CA GLU A 344 -10.82 20.57 15.11
C GLU A 344 -9.57 19.82 14.61
N ALA A 345 -9.35 19.87 13.28
CA ALA A 345 -8.05 19.55 12.72
C ALA A 345 -7.06 20.68 13.05
N TYR A 346 -5.81 20.35 13.32
CA TYR A 346 -4.77 21.37 13.39
C TYR A 346 -4.54 21.97 11.99
N LEU A 347 -4.34 23.25 11.93
CA LEU A 347 -3.87 23.95 10.74
C LEU A 347 -2.37 23.72 10.55
#